data_71be77f540416fe846b93f3ddd174e34
#
_entry.id   71be77f540416fe846b93f3ddd174e34
#
_cell.length_a   1.000
_cell.length_b   1.000
_cell.length_c   1.000
_cell.angle_alpha   90.00
_cell.angle_beta   90.00
_cell.angle_gamma   90.00
#
_symmetry.space_group_name_H-M   'P 1'
#
loop_
_entity.id
_entity.type
_entity.pdbx_description
1 polymer ?
#
loop_
_entity_poly.entity_id
_entity_poly.type
_entity_poly.pdbx_seq_one_letter_code
_entity_poly.pdbx_strand_id
1 'polypeptide(L)'
;DNMASIVMKNGWINAIVVGCDRVAANGDAANKIGTSGVAILAKEYGIPFYVHAPLSTIDLETETGKDINIELRPGEEIYKAWYSKSMAPEGIKTYNPAFDVTDAQYITAIVTEKGIVYPPYEDALSKLKNTVCNEVK
;
A
#
# COMPACT_ATOMS: atom_id res chain seq x y z
N ASP A 1 -6.64 -7.06 14.99
CA ASP A 1 -6.57 -5.68 14.48
C ASP A 1 -5.86 -4.78 15.47
N ASN A 2 -5.26 -3.73 14.96
CA ASN A 2 -4.57 -2.70 15.74
C ASN A 2 -3.40 -3.18 16.65
N MET A 3 -2.92 -4.39 16.47
CA MET A 3 -1.80 -4.92 17.26
C MET A 3 -0.42 -4.60 16.67
N ALA A 4 -0.34 -4.04 15.46
CA ALA A 4 0.93 -3.80 14.77
C ALA A 4 1.94 -3.04 15.65
N SER A 5 1.52 -1.94 16.28
CA SER A 5 2.39 -1.14 17.12
C SER A 5 2.99 -1.94 18.29
N ILE A 6 2.20 -2.75 18.99
CA ILE A 6 2.71 -3.48 20.16
C ILE A 6 3.67 -4.61 19.77
N VAL A 7 3.43 -5.32 18.67
CA VAL A 7 4.33 -6.38 18.22
C VAL A 7 5.65 -5.80 17.69
N MET A 8 5.61 -4.65 17.02
CA MET A 8 6.80 -3.90 16.60
C MET A 8 7.60 -3.42 17.82
N LYS A 9 6.91 -2.79 18.78
CA LYS A 9 7.54 -2.28 20.02
C LYS A 9 8.22 -3.38 20.81
N ASN A 10 7.66 -4.58 20.83
CA ASN A 10 8.24 -5.72 21.53
C ASN A 10 9.43 -6.35 20.81
N GLY A 11 9.77 -5.88 19.59
CA GLY A 11 10.88 -6.42 18.81
C GLY A 11 10.65 -7.86 18.32
N TRP A 12 9.40 -8.27 18.13
CA TRP A 12 9.05 -9.64 17.71
C TRP A 12 9.14 -9.85 16.22
N ILE A 13 9.23 -8.77 15.45
CA ILE A 13 9.29 -8.82 13.98
C ILE A 13 10.48 -8.04 13.45
N ASN A 14 11.04 -8.50 12.35
CA ASN A 14 12.25 -7.94 11.74
C ASN A 14 11.98 -7.28 10.38
N ALA A 15 10.83 -7.53 9.78
CA ALA A 15 10.43 -6.96 8.49
C ALA A 15 8.91 -6.97 8.34
N ILE A 16 8.41 -6.08 7.52
CA ILE A 16 7.01 -6.04 7.10
C ILE A 16 6.94 -6.27 5.60
N VAL A 17 6.02 -7.12 5.21
CA VAL A 17 5.74 -7.47 3.81
C VAL A 17 4.27 -7.23 3.54
N VAL A 18 3.97 -6.45 2.52
CA VAL A 18 2.60 -6.17 2.05
C VAL A 18 2.47 -6.40 0.56
N GLY A 19 1.25 -6.60 0.10
CA GLY A 19 0.92 -6.58 -1.32
C GLY A 19 0.81 -5.15 -1.87
N CYS A 20 0.36 -5.05 -3.12
CA CYS A 20 0.11 -3.78 -3.76
C CYS A 20 -0.99 -3.88 -4.80
N ASP A 21 -1.89 -2.90 -4.82
CA ASP A 21 -2.92 -2.74 -5.86
C ASP A 21 -2.46 -1.81 -6.97
N ARG A 22 -1.64 -0.79 -6.66
CA ARG A 22 -1.04 0.12 -7.63
C ARG A 22 0.20 0.79 -7.07
N VAL A 23 1.23 0.97 -7.91
CA VAL A 23 2.43 1.77 -7.64
C VAL A 23 2.48 2.92 -8.65
N ALA A 24 2.57 4.15 -8.16
CA ALA A 24 2.78 5.35 -8.96
C ALA A 24 4.26 5.50 -9.39
N ALA A 25 4.52 6.37 -10.36
CA ALA A 25 5.87 6.58 -10.90
C ALA A 25 6.90 6.98 -9.84
N ASN A 26 6.50 7.78 -8.84
CA ASN A 26 7.36 8.20 -7.74
C ASN A 26 7.60 7.12 -6.66
N GLY A 27 6.96 5.95 -6.78
CA GLY A 27 7.08 4.84 -5.84
C GLY A 27 6.04 4.83 -4.71
N ASP A 28 5.11 5.79 -4.68
CA ASP A 28 3.95 5.72 -3.78
C ASP A 28 3.10 4.50 -4.12
N ALA A 29 2.65 3.77 -3.10
CA ALA A 29 1.97 2.51 -3.30
C ALA A 29 0.58 2.48 -2.65
N ALA A 30 -0.46 2.19 -3.42
CA ALA A 30 -1.80 1.94 -2.92
C ALA A 30 -1.98 0.46 -2.57
N ASN A 31 -2.52 0.19 -1.40
CA ASN A 31 -2.89 -1.14 -0.94
C ASN A 31 -4.10 -1.08 -0.01
N LYS A 32 -4.57 -2.24 0.46
CA LYS A 32 -5.71 -2.34 1.37
C LYS A 32 -5.60 -1.31 2.50
N ILE A 33 -6.75 -0.66 2.81
CA ILE A 33 -6.83 0.34 3.88
C ILE A 33 -6.17 -0.14 5.18
N GLY A 34 -5.35 0.73 5.79
CA GLY A 34 -4.54 0.43 6.97
C GLY A 34 -3.05 0.19 6.68
N THR A 35 -2.68 -0.05 5.42
CA THR A 35 -1.29 -0.30 5.01
C THR A 35 -0.39 0.90 5.32
N SER A 36 -0.84 2.12 5.01
CA SER A 36 -0.06 3.34 5.28
C SER A 36 0.24 3.54 6.77
N GLY A 37 -0.73 3.23 7.64
CA GLY A 37 -0.55 3.30 9.08
C GLY A 37 0.53 2.32 9.59
N VAL A 38 0.55 1.10 9.03
CA VAL A 38 1.59 0.10 9.35
C VAL A 38 2.97 0.56 8.87
N ALA A 39 3.06 1.19 7.68
CA ALA A 39 4.32 1.71 7.14
C ALA A 39 4.90 2.85 8.02
N ILE A 40 4.04 3.75 8.49
CA ILE A 40 4.45 4.82 9.43
C ILE A 40 4.99 4.22 10.73
N LEU A 41 4.31 3.23 11.31
CA LEU A 41 4.76 2.53 12.50
C LEU A 41 6.09 1.80 12.25
N ALA A 42 6.25 1.16 11.09
CA ALA A 42 7.49 0.51 10.71
C ALA A 42 8.67 1.48 10.72
N LYS A 43 8.48 2.68 10.16
CA LYS A 43 9.48 3.75 10.17
C LYS A 43 9.85 4.17 11.58
N GLU A 44 8.86 4.37 12.44
CA GLU A 44 9.05 4.76 13.85
C GLU A 44 9.86 3.73 14.62
N TYR A 45 9.61 2.45 14.39
CA TYR A 45 10.32 1.35 15.07
C TYR A 45 11.58 0.85 14.34
N GLY A 46 11.97 1.50 13.22
CA GLY A 46 13.16 1.14 12.44
C GLY A 46 13.07 -0.23 11.76
N ILE A 47 11.85 -0.69 11.44
CA ILE A 47 11.58 -1.97 10.80
C ILE A 47 11.45 -1.76 9.29
N PRO A 48 12.19 -2.52 8.43
CA PRO A 48 12.08 -2.39 6.99
C PRO A 48 10.69 -2.80 6.49
N PHE A 49 10.18 -2.02 5.53
CA PHE A 49 8.86 -2.18 4.94
C PHE A 49 8.97 -2.47 3.44
N TYR A 50 8.53 -3.63 3.02
CA TYR A 50 8.62 -4.12 1.64
C TYR A 50 7.26 -4.22 0.98
N VAL A 51 7.14 -3.63 -0.21
CA VAL A 51 5.93 -3.69 -1.04
C VAL A 51 6.15 -4.73 -2.14
N HIS A 52 5.34 -5.77 -2.19
CA HIS A 52 5.35 -6.78 -3.24
C HIS A 52 4.35 -6.41 -4.33
N ALA A 53 4.86 -5.96 -5.46
CA ALA A 53 4.09 -5.39 -6.56
C ALA A 53 4.45 -6.08 -7.88
N PRO A 54 3.59 -6.94 -8.44
CA PRO A 54 3.78 -7.40 -9.81
C PRO A 54 3.92 -6.23 -10.78
N LEU A 55 4.70 -6.36 -11.84
CA LEU A 55 4.90 -5.31 -12.84
C LEU A 55 3.59 -4.75 -13.42
N SER A 56 2.54 -5.58 -13.46
CA SER A 56 1.22 -5.17 -13.91
C SER A 56 0.56 -4.13 -13.02
N THR A 57 0.97 -4.00 -11.76
CA THR A 57 0.45 -3.00 -10.81
C THR A 57 1.22 -1.68 -10.86
N ILE A 58 2.37 -1.65 -11.54
CA ILE A 58 3.18 -0.43 -11.68
C ILE A 58 2.63 0.41 -12.82
N ASP A 59 2.18 1.61 -12.49
CA ASP A 59 1.59 2.59 -13.40
C ASP A 59 2.45 3.84 -13.47
N LEU A 60 3.28 3.94 -14.51
CA LEU A 60 4.19 5.07 -14.71
C LEU A 60 3.49 6.32 -15.24
N GLU A 61 2.21 6.22 -15.69
CA GLU A 61 1.42 7.36 -16.13
C GLU A 61 0.78 8.10 -14.93
N THR A 62 0.64 7.44 -13.79
CA THR A 62 0.25 8.05 -12.52
C THR A 62 1.49 8.62 -11.84
N GLU A 63 1.63 9.95 -11.77
CA GLU A 63 2.85 10.59 -11.28
C GLU A 63 3.10 10.34 -9.79
N THR A 64 2.06 10.54 -8.97
CA THR A 64 2.15 10.43 -7.51
C THR A 64 0.98 9.66 -6.91
N GLY A 65 1.10 9.27 -5.65
CA GLY A 65 0.02 8.61 -4.93
C GLY A 65 -1.26 9.44 -4.78
N LYS A 66 -1.16 10.78 -4.92
CA LYS A 66 -2.33 11.67 -4.89
C LYS A 66 -3.20 11.53 -6.12
N ASP A 67 -2.62 11.06 -7.22
CA ASP A 67 -3.29 10.88 -8.51
C ASP A 67 -3.95 9.50 -8.62
N ILE A 68 -3.71 8.61 -7.65
CA ILE A 68 -4.35 7.30 -7.57
C ILE A 68 -5.81 7.47 -7.15
N ASN A 69 -6.74 7.04 -8.01
CA ASN A 69 -8.16 7.05 -7.67
C ASN A 69 -8.50 5.95 -6.65
N ILE A 70 -8.90 6.35 -5.46
CA ILE A 70 -9.26 5.44 -4.37
C ILE A 70 -10.76 5.16 -4.39
N GLU A 71 -11.12 3.88 -4.49
CA GLU A 71 -12.50 3.41 -4.42
C GLU A 71 -13.12 3.70 -3.05
N LEU A 72 -14.26 4.37 -3.03
CA LEU A 72 -15.10 4.51 -1.86
C LEU A 72 -16.20 3.44 -1.89
N ARG A 73 -16.22 2.58 -0.90
CA ARG A 73 -17.18 1.48 -0.76
C ARG A 73 -18.41 1.92 0.05
N PRO A 74 -19.55 1.22 -0.10
CA PRO A 74 -20.72 1.50 0.69
C PRO A 74 -20.42 1.51 2.20
N GLY A 75 -20.85 2.57 2.88
CA GLY A 75 -20.62 2.71 4.32
C GLY A 75 -21.28 1.62 5.17
N GLU A 76 -22.37 1.02 4.67
CA GLU A 76 -23.06 -0.08 5.33
C GLU A 76 -22.18 -1.31 5.57
N GLU A 77 -21.12 -1.50 4.78
CA GLU A 77 -20.14 -2.58 4.99
C GLU A 77 -19.46 -2.48 6.35
N ILE A 78 -19.34 -1.28 6.92
CA ILE A 78 -18.68 -1.06 8.21
C ILE A 78 -19.57 -1.49 9.36
N TYR A 79 -20.88 -1.19 9.31
CA TYR A 79 -21.73 -1.27 10.49
C TYR A 79 -22.95 -2.18 10.36
N LYS A 80 -23.25 -2.72 9.16
CA LYS A 80 -24.46 -3.50 8.91
C LYS A 80 -24.22 -4.82 8.19
N ALA A 81 -23.40 -4.86 7.14
CA ALA A 81 -23.31 -6.01 6.23
C ALA A 81 -23.00 -7.36 6.91
N TRP A 82 -22.27 -7.33 8.03
CA TRP A 82 -21.79 -8.51 8.76
C TRP A 82 -22.48 -8.74 10.10
N TYR A 83 -23.52 -7.95 10.41
CA TYR A 83 -24.19 -7.96 11.71
C TYR A 83 -25.70 -8.18 11.56
N SER A 84 -26.31 -8.92 12.48
CA SER A 84 -27.74 -9.12 12.53
C SER A 84 -28.54 -7.84 12.82
N LYS A 85 -27.87 -6.87 13.46
CA LYS A 85 -28.40 -5.53 13.74
C LYS A 85 -27.32 -4.50 13.42
N SER A 86 -27.74 -3.30 13.00
CA SER A 86 -26.80 -2.19 12.82
C SER A 86 -26.01 -1.94 14.11
N MET A 87 -24.69 -1.83 13.97
CA MET A 87 -23.77 -1.50 15.08
C MET A 87 -23.61 0.00 15.29
N ALA A 88 -24.20 0.82 14.41
CA ALA A 88 -24.13 2.27 14.49
C ALA A 88 -25.53 2.89 14.62
N PRO A 89 -25.63 4.10 15.22
CA PRO A 89 -26.87 4.87 15.24
C PRO A 89 -27.37 5.20 13.83
N GLU A 90 -28.70 5.37 13.71
CA GLU A 90 -29.30 5.79 12.46
C GLU A 90 -28.81 7.18 12.04
N GLY A 91 -28.56 7.36 10.74
CA GLY A 91 -28.10 8.64 10.18
C GLY A 91 -26.61 8.93 10.35
N ILE A 92 -25.80 8.00 10.89
CA ILE A 92 -24.34 8.18 11.00
C ILE A 92 -23.70 8.33 9.60
N LYS A 93 -22.79 9.28 9.47
CA LYS A 93 -21.96 9.41 8.28
C LYS A 93 -20.78 8.44 8.38
N THR A 94 -20.48 7.77 7.29
CA THR A 94 -19.36 6.82 7.20
C THR A 94 -18.38 7.25 6.11
N TYR A 95 -17.11 6.90 6.31
CA TYR A 95 -16.07 7.02 5.30
C TYR A 95 -15.39 5.66 5.16
N ASN A 96 -15.51 5.03 3.99
CA ASN A 96 -15.09 3.65 3.75
C ASN A 96 -14.22 3.53 2.48
N PRO A 97 -12.99 4.07 2.49
CA PRO A 97 -12.05 3.84 1.39
C PRO A 97 -11.57 2.39 1.39
N ALA A 98 -11.49 1.78 0.22
CA ALA A 98 -11.02 0.40 0.06
C ALA A 98 -9.50 0.29 0.27
N PHE A 99 -8.78 1.35 -0.09
CA PHE A 99 -7.32 1.42 -0.11
C PHE A 99 -6.84 2.70 0.58
N ASP A 100 -5.57 2.71 0.98
CA ASP A 100 -4.82 3.91 1.30
C ASP A 100 -3.50 3.94 0.53
N VAL A 101 -2.87 5.10 0.51
CA VAL A 101 -1.59 5.31 -0.17
C VAL A 101 -0.47 5.40 0.87
N THR A 102 0.56 4.59 0.67
CA THR A 102 1.82 4.66 1.41
C THR A 102 2.81 5.49 0.61
N ASP A 103 3.29 6.59 1.19
CA ASP A 103 4.32 7.42 0.55
C ASP A 103 5.63 6.63 0.38
N ALA A 104 6.31 6.84 -0.74
CA ALA A 104 7.56 6.19 -1.12
C ALA A 104 8.65 6.28 -0.03
N GLN A 105 8.67 7.36 0.75
CA GLN A 105 9.61 7.56 1.85
C GLN A 105 9.51 6.54 3.00
N TYR A 106 8.40 5.82 3.10
CA TYR A 106 8.18 4.76 4.10
C TYR A 106 8.51 3.37 3.56
N ILE A 107 8.76 3.24 2.25
CA ILE A 107 9.00 1.97 1.57
C ILE A 107 10.50 1.73 1.46
N THR A 108 10.97 0.62 2.00
CA THR A 108 12.38 0.21 1.94
C THR A 108 12.75 -0.28 0.57
N ALA A 109 11.90 -1.11 -0.04
CA ALA A 109 12.04 -1.59 -1.41
C ALA A 109 10.71 -2.07 -1.97
N ILE A 110 10.58 -2.02 -3.30
CA ILE A 110 9.49 -2.62 -4.06
C ILE A 110 10.02 -3.91 -4.70
N VAL A 111 9.37 -5.02 -4.40
CA VAL A 111 9.75 -6.37 -4.87
C VAL A 111 8.81 -6.77 -6.00
N THR A 112 9.38 -7.11 -7.14
CA THR A 112 8.64 -7.55 -8.34
C THR A 112 9.10 -8.93 -8.79
N GLU A 113 8.38 -9.55 -9.70
CA GLU A 113 8.80 -10.82 -10.35
C GLU A 113 10.04 -10.69 -11.24
N LYS A 114 10.49 -9.45 -11.50
CA LYS A 114 11.67 -9.14 -12.32
C LYS A 114 12.85 -8.58 -11.51
N GLY A 115 12.68 -8.39 -10.23
CA GLY A 115 13.73 -7.91 -9.35
C GLY A 115 13.25 -6.97 -8.26
N ILE A 116 14.19 -6.50 -7.47
CA ILE A 116 13.95 -5.61 -6.34
C ILE A 116 14.37 -4.20 -6.73
N VAL A 117 13.49 -3.23 -6.45
CA VAL A 117 13.70 -1.82 -6.74
C VAL A 117 13.88 -1.07 -5.42
N TYR A 118 14.96 -0.29 -5.34
CA TYR A 118 15.28 0.57 -4.20
C TYR A 118 15.11 2.05 -4.57
N PRO A 119 14.90 2.95 -3.59
CA PRO A 119 14.85 4.38 -3.87
C PRO A 119 16.21 4.89 -4.45
N PRO A 120 16.18 5.93 -5.30
CA PRO A 120 15.01 6.67 -5.78
C PRO A 120 14.21 5.87 -6.80
N TYR A 121 12.86 5.83 -6.62
CA TYR A 121 12.00 4.93 -7.37
C TYR A 121 11.71 5.34 -8.80
N GLU A 122 11.59 6.63 -9.11
CA GLU A 122 11.20 7.15 -10.43
C GLU A 122 12.04 6.54 -11.56
N ASP A 123 13.36 6.71 -11.47
CA ASP A 123 14.28 6.16 -12.45
C ASP A 123 14.34 4.64 -12.44
N ALA A 124 14.30 4.04 -11.25
CA ALA A 124 14.48 2.62 -11.09
C ALA A 124 13.26 1.82 -11.60
N LEU A 125 12.02 2.28 -11.34
CA LEU A 125 10.80 1.68 -11.86
C LEU A 125 10.69 1.83 -13.37
N SER A 126 11.05 3.01 -13.91
CA SER A 126 11.06 3.26 -15.35
C SER A 126 12.05 2.33 -16.07
N LYS A 127 13.26 2.19 -15.55
CA LYS A 127 14.26 1.26 -16.10
C LYS A 127 13.78 -0.18 -16.10
N LEU A 128 13.24 -0.63 -14.97
CA LEU A 128 12.72 -2.00 -14.82
C LEU A 128 11.66 -2.30 -15.88
N LYS A 129 10.67 -1.41 -16.04
CA LYS A 129 9.56 -1.60 -16.98
C LYS A 129 10.02 -1.59 -18.43
N ASN A 130 10.96 -0.72 -18.79
CA ASN A 130 11.54 -0.62 -20.13
C ASN A 130 12.38 -1.85 -20.51
N THR A 131 13.12 -2.45 -19.55
CA THR A 131 13.89 -3.67 -19.79
C THR A 131 12.99 -4.83 -20.19
N VAL A 132 11.84 -4.98 -19.52
CA VAL A 132 10.88 -6.05 -19.82
C VAL A 132 10.17 -5.85 -21.17
N CYS A 133 9.85 -4.62 -21.54
CA CYS A 133 9.26 -4.32 -22.87
C CYS A 133 10.21 -4.68 -24.03
N ASN A 134 11.52 -4.69 -23.80
CA ASN A 134 12.53 -5.05 -24.81
C ASN A 134 12.80 -6.54 -24.89
N GLU A 135 12.51 -7.33 -23.84
CA GLU A 135 12.63 -8.80 -23.83
C GLU A 135 11.49 -9.51 -24.55
N VAL A 136 10.38 -8.85 -24.83
CA VAL A 136 9.16 -9.41 -25.45
C VAL A 136 9.13 -9.14 -26.98
N LYS A 137 10.14 -8.52 -27.55
CA LYS A 137 10.32 -8.34 -29.00
C LYS A 137 11.33 -9.33 -29.54
#